data_e56185b10c8db8c5b4f16df73956f8ac
#
_entry.id   e56185b10c8db8c5b4f16df73956f8ac
#
_cell.length_a   1.000
_cell.length_b   1.000
_cell.length_c   1.000
_cell.angle_alpha   90.00
_cell.angle_beta   90.00
_cell.angle_gamma   90.00
#
_symmetry.space_group_name_H-M   'P 1'
#
loop_
_entity.id
_entity.type
_entity.pdbx_description
1 polymer ?
#
loop_
_entity_poly.entity_id
_entity_poly.type
_entity_poly.pdbx_seq_one_letter_code
_entity_poly.pdbx_strand_id
1 'polypeptide(L)'
;TNARDEAAWLTLWALGLPLDDLDGVAARELDRADQARVNALIDERITTRMPAAYLTQEAWLQGVRFHVDERAIVPRSFIAELLADGSIDPWLGEHTRAVLDLCTGNGSLAVLAAMAYPDVQVDAADLSEDALAVARIN
;
A
#
# COMPACT_ATOMS: atom_id res chain seq x y z
N THR A 1 0.70 -5.41 12.98
CA THR A 1 0.11 -4.14 13.46
C THR A 1 -0.79 -4.42 14.65
N ASN A 2 -0.72 -3.61 15.68
CA ASN A 2 -1.60 -3.63 16.83
C ASN A 2 -2.57 -2.43 16.76
N ALA A 3 -3.57 -2.37 17.64
CA ALA A 3 -4.58 -1.31 17.63
C ALA A 3 -3.98 0.10 17.85
N ARG A 4 -2.87 0.20 18.60
CA ARG A 4 -2.18 1.48 18.83
C ARG A 4 -1.51 2.00 17.57
N ASP A 5 -0.78 1.14 16.86
CA ASP A 5 -0.11 1.52 15.62
C ASP A 5 -1.12 1.91 14.54
N GLU A 6 -2.23 1.16 14.45
CA GLU A 6 -3.30 1.46 13.49
C GLU A 6 -3.97 2.81 13.82
N ALA A 7 -4.26 3.08 15.09
CA ALA A 7 -4.83 4.35 15.51
C ALA A 7 -3.88 5.54 15.29
N ALA A 8 -2.57 5.35 15.55
CA ALA A 8 -1.54 6.35 15.26
C ALA A 8 -1.50 6.66 13.75
N TRP A 9 -1.46 5.62 12.91
CA TRP A 9 -1.44 5.77 11.47
C TRP A 9 -2.68 6.51 10.94
N LEU A 10 -3.89 6.13 11.38
CA LEU A 10 -5.13 6.81 11.01
C LEU A 10 -5.15 8.27 11.45
N THR A 11 -4.61 8.56 12.64
CA THR A 11 -4.51 9.93 13.16
C THR A 11 -3.59 10.77 12.29
N LEU A 12 -2.39 10.30 12.02
CA LEU A 12 -1.42 11.01 11.17
C LEU A 12 -1.98 11.22 9.77
N TRP A 13 -2.61 10.20 9.19
CA TRP A 13 -3.23 10.29 7.88
C TRP A 13 -4.34 11.35 7.84
N ALA A 14 -5.27 11.33 8.81
CA ALA A 14 -6.38 12.29 8.89
C ALA A 14 -5.91 13.75 9.05
N LEU A 15 -4.72 13.95 9.63
CA LEU A 15 -4.10 15.25 9.83
C LEU A 15 -3.17 15.67 8.68
N GLY A 16 -2.94 14.81 7.70
CA GLY A 16 -1.99 15.06 6.61
C GLY A 16 -0.55 15.17 7.07
N LEU A 17 -0.19 14.42 8.12
CA LEU A 17 1.15 14.40 8.72
C LEU A 17 1.95 13.21 8.20
N PRO A 18 3.31 13.24 8.26
CA PRO A 18 4.13 12.08 7.94
C PRO A 18 3.73 10.86 8.76
N LEU A 19 3.51 9.73 8.09
CA LEU A 19 2.95 8.51 8.71
C LEU A 19 3.93 7.76 9.62
N ASP A 20 5.20 8.13 9.59
CA ASP A 20 6.32 7.56 10.33
C ASP A 20 6.84 8.47 11.48
N ASP A 21 6.26 9.65 11.67
CA ASP A 21 6.70 10.64 12.65
C ASP A 21 5.68 10.88 13.77
N LEU A 22 5.22 9.82 14.41
CA LEU A 22 4.30 9.95 15.55
C LEU A 22 4.95 10.71 16.70
N ASP A 23 6.21 10.42 17.03
CA ASP A 23 6.89 10.99 18.19
C ASP A 23 7.15 12.50 18.01
N GLY A 24 7.48 12.92 16.79
CA GLY A 24 7.72 14.34 16.48
C GLY A 24 6.48 15.21 16.62
N VAL A 25 5.28 14.62 16.50
CA VAL A 25 4.01 15.35 16.54
C VAL A 25 3.12 15.02 17.73
N ALA A 26 3.52 14.08 18.59
CA ALA A 26 2.71 13.57 19.71
C ALA A 26 2.27 14.65 20.72
N ALA A 27 3.06 15.72 20.86
CA ALA A 27 2.74 16.84 21.74
C ALA A 27 1.91 17.95 21.07
N ARG A 28 1.55 17.79 19.80
CA ARG A 28 0.76 18.79 19.06
C ARG A 28 -0.66 18.84 19.60
N GLU A 29 -1.11 20.03 20.00
CA GLU A 29 -2.50 20.26 20.32
C GLU A 29 -3.34 20.27 19.03
N LEU A 30 -4.44 19.51 19.05
CA LEU A 30 -5.38 19.46 17.95
C LEU A 30 -6.51 20.48 18.18
N ASP A 31 -6.84 21.21 17.16
CA ASP A 31 -8.05 22.03 17.19
C ASP A 31 -9.33 21.15 17.11
N ARG A 32 -10.49 21.78 17.26
CA ARG A 32 -11.78 21.04 17.25
C ARG A 32 -12.09 20.38 15.91
N ALA A 33 -11.67 20.96 14.79
CA ALA A 33 -11.91 20.42 13.46
C ALA A 33 -11.02 19.20 13.22
N ASP A 34 -9.75 19.28 13.61
CA ASP A 34 -8.80 18.16 13.55
C ASP A 34 -9.26 16.99 14.42
N GLN A 35 -9.68 17.27 15.66
CA GLN A 35 -10.25 16.26 16.57
C GLN A 35 -11.48 15.58 15.96
N ALA A 36 -12.39 16.35 15.36
CA ALA A 36 -13.60 15.81 14.73
C ALA A 36 -13.25 14.89 13.55
N ARG A 37 -12.27 15.26 12.71
CA ARG A 37 -11.84 14.43 11.57
C ARG A 37 -11.21 13.11 12.04
N VAL A 38 -10.32 13.16 13.00
CA VAL A 38 -9.68 11.96 13.57
C VAL A 38 -10.71 11.05 14.20
N ASN A 39 -11.59 11.60 15.04
CA ASN A 39 -12.63 10.81 15.70
C ASN A 39 -13.58 10.15 14.69
N ALA A 40 -14.02 10.88 13.68
CA ALA A 40 -14.90 10.33 12.63
C ALA A 40 -14.27 9.12 11.92
N LEU A 41 -13.00 9.21 11.56
CA LEU A 41 -12.29 8.11 10.88
C LEU A 41 -12.11 6.89 11.82
N ILE A 42 -11.77 7.13 13.08
CA ILE A 42 -11.62 6.06 14.08
C ILE A 42 -12.97 5.41 14.37
N ASP A 43 -14.04 6.19 14.52
CA ASP A 43 -15.39 5.68 14.76
C ASP A 43 -15.88 4.85 13.56
N GLU A 44 -15.60 5.28 12.34
CA GLU A 44 -15.88 4.51 11.13
C GLU A 44 -15.12 3.18 11.14
N ARG A 45 -13.83 3.19 11.48
CA ARG A 45 -13.01 1.98 11.60
C ARG A 45 -13.56 1.00 12.63
N ILE A 46 -14.01 1.49 13.77
CA ILE A 46 -14.58 0.67 14.86
C ILE A 46 -15.93 0.10 14.44
N THR A 47 -16.80 0.93 13.86
CA THR A 47 -18.18 0.58 13.53
C THR A 47 -18.27 -0.38 12.35
N THR A 48 -17.54 -0.09 11.27
CA THR A 48 -17.58 -0.89 10.04
C THR A 48 -16.65 -2.09 10.09
N ARG A 49 -15.61 -2.05 10.92
CA ARG A 49 -14.49 -2.99 10.95
C ARG A 49 -13.72 -3.06 9.63
N MET A 50 -13.94 -2.11 8.74
CA MET A 50 -13.21 -2.02 7.48
C MET A 50 -11.71 -1.79 7.75
N PRO A 51 -10.80 -2.52 7.11
CA PRO A 51 -9.36 -2.31 7.25
C PRO A 51 -8.98 -0.83 7.02
N ALA A 52 -8.06 -0.32 7.82
CA ALA A 52 -7.63 1.08 7.74
C ALA A 52 -7.18 1.47 6.33
N ALA A 53 -6.48 0.58 5.63
CA ALA A 53 -6.04 0.81 4.25
C ALA A 53 -7.19 1.06 3.27
N TYR A 54 -8.35 0.43 3.46
CA TYR A 54 -9.51 0.68 2.60
C TYR A 54 -10.23 1.98 2.96
N LEU A 55 -10.28 2.34 4.25
CA LEU A 55 -10.83 3.63 4.67
C LEU A 55 -10.06 4.81 4.11
N THR A 56 -8.73 4.69 4.07
CA THR A 56 -7.84 5.73 3.55
C THR A 56 -7.57 5.58 2.05
N GLN A 57 -7.97 4.45 1.45
CA GLN A 57 -7.64 4.05 0.08
C GLN A 57 -6.13 4.07 -0.21
N GLU A 58 -5.35 3.76 0.82
CA GLU A 58 -3.90 3.87 0.77
C GLU A 58 -3.23 2.70 1.49
N ALA A 59 -2.23 2.13 0.86
CA ALA A 59 -1.33 1.14 1.45
C ALA A 59 0.10 1.37 0.98
N TRP A 60 1.06 0.94 1.78
CA TRP A 60 2.48 1.10 1.49
C TRP A 60 3.17 -0.26 1.42
N LEU A 61 3.99 -0.46 0.40
CA LEU A 61 4.82 -1.64 0.23
C LEU A 61 6.19 -1.23 -0.29
N GLN A 62 7.26 -1.59 0.42
CA GLN A 62 8.64 -1.20 0.10
C GLN A 62 8.81 0.32 -0.14
N GLY A 63 8.16 1.15 0.68
CA GLY A 63 8.24 2.61 0.58
C GLY A 63 7.46 3.22 -0.58
N VAL A 64 6.75 2.40 -1.37
CA VAL A 64 5.89 2.86 -2.46
C VAL A 64 4.44 2.90 -2.01
N ARG A 65 3.75 4.00 -2.30
CA ARG A 65 2.33 4.18 -2.00
C ARG A 65 1.48 3.61 -3.12
N PHE A 66 0.47 2.82 -2.73
CA PHE A 66 -0.49 2.21 -3.64
C PHE A 66 -1.92 2.59 -3.26
N HIS A 67 -2.75 2.81 -4.25
CA HIS A 67 -4.19 2.85 -4.08
C HIS A 67 -4.71 1.44 -3.78
N VAL A 68 -5.63 1.35 -2.83
CA VAL A 68 -6.32 0.09 -2.48
C VAL A 68 -7.77 0.36 -2.11
N ASP A 69 -8.64 -0.56 -2.46
CA ASP A 69 -10.03 -0.61 -2.00
C ASP A 69 -10.49 -2.07 -1.91
N GLU A 70 -11.75 -2.30 -1.55
CA GLU A 70 -12.30 -3.63 -1.31
C GLU A 70 -12.27 -4.57 -2.53
N ARG A 71 -12.01 -4.06 -3.74
CA ARG A 71 -11.89 -4.85 -4.98
C ARG A 71 -10.60 -5.66 -5.07
N ALA A 72 -9.58 -5.28 -4.31
CA ALA A 72 -8.29 -5.99 -4.27
C ALA A 72 -7.77 -6.10 -2.84
N ILE A 73 -7.06 -7.19 -2.54
CA ILE A 73 -6.45 -7.38 -1.22
C ILE A 73 -5.40 -6.29 -0.95
N VAL A 74 -5.31 -5.85 0.32
CA VAL A 74 -4.24 -4.94 0.77
C VAL A 74 -2.88 -5.57 0.45
N PRO A 75 -1.98 -4.87 -0.26
CA PRO A 75 -0.71 -5.42 -0.70
C PRO A 75 0.18 -5.81 0.49
N ARG A 76 0.63 -7.05 0.46
CA ARG A 76 1.59 -7.62 1.41
C ARG A 76 2.23 -8.84 0.76
N SER A 77 3.51 -8.80 0.52
CA SER A 77 4.18 -9.92 -0.12
C SER A 77 5.68 -9.92 0.22
N PHE A 78 6.20 -11.08 0.59
CA PHE A 78 7.65 -11.29 0.74
C PHE A 78 8.38 -11.17 -0.60
N ILE A 79 7.69 -11.36 -1.74
CA ILE A 79 8.31 -11.14 -3.06
C ILE A 79 8.75 -9.69 -3.21
N ALA A 80 8.04 -8.74 -2.59
CA ALA A 80 8.44 -7.34 -2.61
C ALA A 80 9.80 -7.10 -1.94
N GLU A 81 10.11 -7.85 -0.88
CA GLU A 81 11.43 -7.80 -0.22
C GLU A 81 12.51 -8.37 -1.14
N LEU A 82 12.22 -9.50 -1.80
CA LEU A 82 13.15 -10.14 -2.75
C LEU A 82 13.43 -9.27 -3.98
N LEU A 83 12.46 -8.47 -4.41
CA LEU A 83 12.64 -7.48 -5.47
C LEU A 83 13.53 -6.32 -5.00
N ALA A 84 13.30 -5.85 -3.76
CA ALA A 84 14.02 -4.71 -3.21
C ALA A 84 15.49 -5.02 -2.88
N ASP A 85 15.82 -6.24 -2.47
CA ASP A 85 17.17 -6.68 -2.11
C ASP A 85 17.94 -7.33 -3.27
N GLY A 86 17.33 -7.47 -4.45
CA GLY A 86 17.95 -8.08 -5.63
C GLY A 86 18.08 -9.61 -5.56
N SER A 87 17.40 -10.28 -4.63
CA SER A 87 17.45 -11.75 -4.49
C SER A 87 16.91 -12.49 -5.72
N ILE A 88 16.15 -11.81 -6.58
CA ILE A 88 15.62 -12.36 -7.84
C ILE A 88 16.64 -12.24 -8.99
N ASP A 89 17.62 -11.35 -8.91
CA ASP A 89 18.58 -11.07 -9.98
C ASP A 89 19.27 -12.32 -10.56
N PRO A 90 19.69 -13.32 -9.75
CA PRO A 90 20.32 -14.53 -10.29
C PRO A 90 19.44 -15.35 -11.22
N TRP A 91 18.12 -15.15 -11.17
CA TRP A 91 17.16 -15.86 -12.02
C TRP A 91 16.83 -15.10 -13.30
N LEU A 92 17.28 -13.84 -13.42
CA LEU A 92 17.14 -13.00 -14.60
C LEU A 92 18.45 -13.05 -15.40
N GLY A 93 18.38 -13.64 -16.61
CA GLY A 93 19.52 -13.69 -17.51
C GLY A 93 19.58 -12.49 -18.46
N GLU A 94 20.69 -12.33 -19.17
CA GLU A 94 20.90 -11.29 -20.19
C GLU A 94 19.82 -11.32 -21.31
N HIS A 95 19.10 -12.42 -21.43
CA HIS A 95 18.04 -12.61 -22.44
C HIS A 95 16.64 -12.43 -21.87
N THR A 96 16.47 -12.14 -20.59
CA THR A 96 15.16 -11.86 -20.00
C THR A 96 14.62 -10.58 -20.61
N ARG A 97 13.44 -10.65 -21.21
CA ARG A 97 12.79 -9.51 -21.87
C ARG A 97 11.45 -9.16 -21.25
N ALA A 98 10.82 -10.13 -20.57
CA ALA A 98 9.52 -9.94 -19.97
C ALA A 98 9.40 -10.71 -18.65
N VAL A 99 8.61 -10.18 -17.73
CA VAL A 99 8.21 -10.80 -16.47
C VAL A 99 6.69 -10.71 -16.37
N LEU A 100 6.07 -11.75 -15.87
CA LEU A 100 4.62 -11.79 -15.64
C LEU A 100 4.34 -11.85 -14.13
N ASP A 101 3.59 -10.87 -13.63
CA ASP A 101 2.95 -10.91 -12.31
C ASP A 101 1.57 -11.55 -12.44
N LEU A 102 1.48 -12.82 -12.06
CA LEU A 102 0.24 -13.59 -12.14
C LEU A 102 -0.53 -13.50 -10.83
N CYS A 103 -1.84 -13.24 -10.92
CA CYS A 103 -2.70 -12.91 -9.77
C CYS A 103 -2.26 -11.57 -9.12
N THR A 104 -2.09 -10.57 -9.94
CA THR A 104 -1.48 -9.28 -9.59
C THR A 104 -2.23 -8.49 -8.51
N GLY A 105 -3.53 -8.78 -8.31
CA GLY A 105 -4.36 -8.06 -7.35
C GLY A 105 -4.40 -6.56 -7.67
N ASN A 106 -3.91 -5.72 -6.75
CA ASN A 106 -3.83 -4.28 -6.96
C ASN A 106 -2.63 -3.82 -7.82
N GLY A 107 -1.86 -4.74 -8.41
CA GLY A 107 -0.73 -4.42 -9.28
C GLY A 107 0.57 -4.07 -8.57
N SER A 108 0.63 -4.14 -7.24
CA SER A 108 1.79 -3.66 -6.47
C SER A 108 3.10 -4.37 -6.80
N LEU A 109 3.08 -5.70 -6.98
CA LEU A 109 4.30 -6.43 -7.35
C LEU A 109 4.74 -6.11 -8.77
N ALA A 110 3.80 -5.98 -9.72
CA ALA A 110 4.12 -5.57 -11.08
C ALA A 110 4.80 -4.19 -11.13
N VAL A 111 4.28 -3.22 -10.36
CA VAL A 111 4.89 -1.89 -10.24
C VAL A 111 6.29 -1.97 -9.64
N LEU A 112 6.46 -2.70 -8.53
CA LEU A 112 7.78 -2.85 -7.89
C LEU A 112 8.77 -3.59 -8.81
N ALA A 113 8.33 -4.59 -9.57
CA ALA A 113 9.16 -5.27 -10.55
C ALA A 113 9.58 -4.33 -11.69
N ALA A 114 8.66 -3.49 -12.19
CA ALA A 114 8.98 -2.51 -13.22
C ALA A 114 9.96 -1.42 -12.71
N MET A 115 9.88 -1.06 -11.43
CA MET A 115 10.84 -0.15 -10.81
C MET A 115 12.21 -0.79 -10.63
N ALA A 116 12.26 -2.07 -10.23
CA ALA A 116 13.51 -2.80 -10.03
C ALA A 116 14.21 -3.14 -11.36
N TYR A 117 13.45 -3.41 -12.42
CA TYR A 117 13.95 -3.88 -13.71
C TYR A 117 13.42 -3.01 -14.87
N PRO A 118 13.90 -1.77 -15.02
CA PRO A 118 13.36 -0.80 -15.97
C PRO A 118 13.52 -1.20 -17.45
N ASP A 119 14.46 -2.10 -17.76
CA ASP A 119 14.72 -2.60 -19.12
C ASP A 119 13.94 -3.87 -19.47
N VAL A 120 13.09 -4.35 -18.54
CA VAL A 120 12.29 -5.57 -18.71
C VAL A 120 10.83 -5.18 -18.81
N GLN A 121 10.12 -5.72 -19.80
CA GLN A 121 8.67 -5.56 -19.87
C GLN A 121 8.02 -6.32 -18.72
N VAL A 122 7.16 -5.66 -17.95
CA VAL A 122 6.37 -6.31 -16.90
C VAL A 122 4.92 -6.34 -17.32
N ASP A 123 4.38 -7.55 -17.41
CA ASP A 123 2.96 -7.79 -17.64
C ASP A 123 2.30 -8.20 -16.32
N ALA A 124 1.04 -7.76 -16.12
CA ALA A 124 0.25 -8.08 -14.95
C ALA A 124 -1.06 -8.74 -15.37
N ALA A 125 -1.43 -9.84 -14.72
CA ALA A 125 -2.65 -10.57 -15.00
C ALA A 125 -3.40 -10.94 -13.72
N ASP A 126 -4.73 -10.83 -13.77
CA ASP A 126 -5.62 -11.31 -12.71
C ASP A 126 -6.91 -11.85 -13.33
N LEU A 127 -7.57 -12.78 -12.65
CA LEU A 127 -8.88 -13.28 -13.05
C LEU A 127 -10.00 -12.26 -12.75
N SER A 128 -9.78 -11.42 -11.74
CA SER A 128 -10.73 -10.41 -11.30
C SER A 128 -10.57 -9.11 -12.10
N GLU A 129 -11.57 -8.77 -12.90
CA GLU A 129 -11.63 -7.47 -13.60
C GLU A 129 -11.65 -6.30 -12.61
N ASP A 130 -12.25 -6.48 -11.44
CA ASP A 130 -12.27 -5.49 -10.36
C ASP A 130 -10.86 -5.23 -9.80
N ALA A 131 -10.07 -6.29 -9.57
CA ALA A 131 -8.68 -6.17 -9.16
C ALA A 131 -7.84 -5.47 -10.25
N LEU A 132 -8.03 -5.84 -11.53
CA LEU A 132 -7.36 -5.18 -12.65
C LEU A 132 -7.75 -3.69 -12.77
N ALA A 133 -8.98 -3.33 -12.41
CA ALA A 133 -9.38 -1.92 -12.37
C ALA A 133 -8.61 -1.14 -11.30
N VAL A 134 -8.31 -1.74 -10.15
CA VAL A 134 -7.44 -1.15 -9.12
C VAL A 134 -5.99 -1.11 -9.60
N ALA A 135 -5.48 -2.19 -10.20
CA ALA A 135 -4.11 -2.26 -10.73
C ALA A 135 -3.82 -1.16 -11.77
N ARG A 136 -4.82 -0.78 -12.59
CA ARG A 136 -4.69 0.31 -13.58
C ARG A 136 -4.60 1.70 -12.97
N ILE A 137 -4.98 1.87 -11.69
CA ILE A 137 -4.81 3.13 -10.95
C ILE A 137 -3.37 3.28 -10.48
N ASN A 138 -2.74 2.17 -10.12
CA ASN A 138 -1.38 2.09 -9.62
C ASN A 138 -0.36 2.08 -10.74
#